data_614797e22003e9b3afb6ddccb6aabd2f
#
_entry.id   614797e22003e9b3afb6ddccb6aabd2f
#
_cell.length_a   1.000
_cell.length_b   1.000
_cell.length_c   1.000
_cell.angle_alpha   90.00
_cell.angle_beta   90.00
_cell.angle_gamma   90.00
#
_symmetry.space_group_name_H-M   'P 1'
#
loop_
_entity.id
_entity.type
_entity.pdbx_description
1 polymer ?
#
loop_
_entity_poly.entity_id
_entity_poly.type
_entity_poly.pdbx_seq_one_letter_code
_entity_poly.pdbx_strand_id
1 'polypeptide(L)'
;SIPGVKEDVTEIIMNLKSLAIKNTSESDEVKTAYIEYEGEGVVTGADIQADSDIEIVNPEQVIATLSGGKDSKLYMELTITKGRGYVSSDKNKTEDMPIGVLPIDSIYTPIDRVNLTVQNTRVGQITDYDKLTLDVWTKGTMAPDEAVSLAAKVLSEHLKLFIDLSEVAQQAEVMIEKEDDEKEKVLEMSIDELE
;
A
#
# COMPACT_ATOMS: atom_id res chain seq x y z
N SER A 1 -4.18 31.21 3.90
CA SER A 1 -2.72 31.06 4.09
C SER A 1 -2.40 31.06 5.58
N ILE A 2 -1.45 30.27 5.99
CA ILE A 2 -0.95 30.22 7.36
C ILE A 2 0.18 31.24 7.45
N PRO A 3 0.17 32.16 8.45
CA PRO A 3 1.21 33.18 8.57
C PRO A 3 2.59 32.52 8.72
N GLY A 4 3.57 32.95 7.91
CA GLY A 4 4.93 32.43 7.93
C GLY A 4 5.16 31.11 7.21
N VAL A 5 4.12 30.52 6.60
CA VAL A 5 4.23 29.31 5.78
C VAL A 5 4.06 29.71 4.30
N LYS A 6 4.93 29.18 3.46
CA LYS A 6 4.98 29.50 2.02
C LYS A 6 3.82 28.85 1.28
N GLU A 7 3.54 27.60 1.57
CA GLU A 7 2.49 26.80 0.95
C GLU A 7 1.13 27.20 1.48
N ASP A 8 0.13 27.09 0.65
CA ASP A 8 -1.26 27.21 1.09
C ASP A 8 -1.77 25.89 1.69
N VAL A 9 -2.95 25.93 2.32
CA VAL A 9 -3.53 24.74 2.97
C VAL A 9 -3.78 23.62 1.97
N THR A 10 -4.12 23.95 0.73
CA THR A 10 -4.38 22.95 -0.31
C THR A 10 -3.08 22.25 -0.71
N GLU A 11 -2.01 23.00 -0.86
CA GLU A 11 -0.67 22.45 -1.16
C GLU A 11 -0.18 21.56 -0.02
N ILE A 12 -0.35 21.99 1.24
CA ILE A 12 -0.02 21.18 2.41
C ILE A 12 -0.81 19.85 2.41
N ILE A 13 -2.11 19.88 2.12
CA ILE A 13 -2.94 18.68 2.01
C ILE A 13 -2.43 17.76 0.90
N MET A 14 -2.05 18.29 -0.25
CA MET A 14 -1.47 17.49 -1.35
C MET A 14 -0.14 16.85 -0.95
N ASN A 15 0.71 17.58 -0.23
CA ASN A 15 1.97 17.06 0.28
C ASN A 15 1.74 15.95 1.30
N LEU A 16 0.78 16.12 2.21
CA LEU A 16 0.39 15.10 3.19
C LEU A 16 -0.16 13.82 2.52
N LYS A 17 -0.91 13.95 1.43
CA LYS A 17 -1.39 12.79 0.65
C LYS A 17 -0.27 11.98 -0.01
N SER A 18 0.91 12.59 -0.18
CA SER A 18 2.10 11.93 -0.73
C SER A 18 2.91 11.18 0.33
N LEU A 19 2.57 11.31 1.61
CA LEU A 19 3.20 10.54 2.68
C LEU A 19 2.82 9.06 2.56
N ALA A 20 3.82 8.21 2.72
CA ALA A 20 3.66 6.77 2.84
C ALA A 20 3.72 6.39 4.33
N ILE A 21 2.56 6.14 4.92
CA ILE A 21 2.41 5.84 6.34
C ILE A 21 2.08 4.36 6.51
N LYS A 22 2.88 3.65 7.30
CA LYS A 22 2.65 2.27 7.66
C LYS A 22 2.19 2.21 9.12
N ASN A 23 1.03 1.62 9.36
CA ASN A 23 0.50 1.35 10.70
C ASN A 23 0.64 -0.13 11.01
N THR A 24 1.52 -0.49 11.94
CA THR A 24 1.84 -1.87 12.35
C THR A 24 1.00 -2.35 13.52
N SER A 25 0.15 -1.49 14.12
CA SER A 25 -0.75 -1.86 15.22
C SER A 25 -1.69 -3.00 14.80
N GLU A 26 -2.01 -3.91 15.68
CA GLU A 26 -3.02 -4.95 15.43
C GLU A 26 -4.45 -4.41 15.57
N SER A 27 -4.63 -3.32 16.31
CA SER A 27 -5.95 -2.69 16.49
C SER A 27 -6.31 -1.76 15.34
N ASP A 28 -7.62 -1.58 15.12
CA ASP A 28 -8.18 -0.61 14.18
C ASP A 28 -8.42 0.76 14.84
N GLU A 29 -7.82 0.99 16.00
CA GLU A 29 -7.95 2.26 16.71
C GLU A 29 -7.37 3.42 15.90
N VAL A 30 -8.03 4.55 16.00
CA VAL A 30 -7.58 5.82 15.43
C VAL A 30 -6.29 6.24 16.13
N LYS A 31 -5.26 6.53 15.37
CA LYS A 31 -3.98 7.04 15.87
C LYS A 31 -3.88 8.54 15.58
N THR A 32 -3.15 9.23 16.43
CA THR A 32 -2.88 10.66 16.25
C THR A 32 -1.38 10.88 16.15
N ALA A 33 -0.98 11.70 15.19
CA ALA A 33 0.39 12.18 15.06
C ALA A 33 0.41 13.70 15.05
N TYR A 34 1.56 14.28 15.40
CA TYR A 34 1.70 15.71 15.55
C TYR A 34 2.90 16.22 14.75
N ILE A 35 2.76 17.42 14.20
CA ILE A 35 3.86 18.21 13.68
C ILE A 35 3.94 19.48 14.53
N GLU A 36 5.08 19.72 15.15
CA GLU A 36 5.37 20.94 15.86
C GLU A 36 6.74 21.44 15.40
N TYR A 37 6.74 22.56 14.69
CA TYR A 37 7.95 23.12 14.10
C TYR A 37 8.01 24.64 14.38
N GLU A 38 9.17 25.10 14.86
CA GLU A 38 9.41 26.51 15.17
C GLU A 38 10.64 27.05 14.42
N GLY A 39 10.53 28.29 13.96
CA GLY A 39 11.58 28.96 13.19
C GLY A 39 11.48 28.75 11.69
N GLU A 40 12.50 29.20 10.96
CA GLU A 40 12.59 29.02 9.50
C GLU A 40 13.14 27.65 9.16
N GLY A 41 12.56 27.01 8.16
CA GLY A 41 13.02 25.73 7.67
C GLY A 41 11.99 24.98 6.83
N VAL A 42 12.38 23.79 6.44
CA VAL A 42 11.53 22.87 5.67
C VAL A 42 11.02 21.78 6.60
N VAL A 43 9.71 21.67 6.71
CA VAL A 43 9.03 20.62 7.47
C VAL A 43 8.84 19.41 6.57
N THR A 44 9.28 18.26 7.03
CA THR A 44 9.26 17.02 6.28
C THR A 44 8.54 15.91 7.04
N GLY A 45 8.38 14.74 6.44
CA GLY A 45 7.84 13.55 7.11
C GLY A 45 8.64 13.14 8.36
N ALA A 46 9.94 13.48 8.43
CA ALA A 46 10.80 13.22 9.59
C ALA A 46 10.40 14.03 10.85
N ASP A 47 9.71 15.16 10.67
CA ASP A 47 9.26 16.02 11.77
C ASP A 47 7.93 15.55 12.37
N ILE A 48 7.33 14.48 11.85
CA ILE A 48 6.09 13.90 12.36
C ILE A 48 6.39 13.10 13.63
N GLN A 49 5.75 13.49 14.71
CA GLN A 49 5.80 12.79 15.99
C GLN A 49 4.58 11.87 16.09
N ALA A 50 4.81 10.58 16.16
CA ALA A 50 3.77 9.56 16.22
C ALA A 50 4.14 8.45 17.18
N ASP A 51 3.17 7.59 17.50
CA ASP A 51 3.39 6.38 18.28
C ASP A 51 4.34 5.42 17.55
N SER A 52 4.96 4.50 18.30
CA SER A 52 5.88 3.47 17.77
C SER A 52 5.27 2.56 16.69
N ASP A 53 3.95 2.47 16.65
CA ASP A 53 3.20 1.67 15.68
C ASP A 53 3.06 2.36 14.31
N ILE A 54 3.41 3.64 14.23
CA ILE A 54 3.33 4.46 13.02
C ILE A 54 4.73 4.69 12.47
N GLU A 55 4.95 4.22 11.27
CA GLU A 55 6.21 4.41 10.53
C GLU A 55 5.96 5.28 9.31
N ILE A 56 6.75 6.33 9.14
CA ILE A 56 6.80 7.16 7.94
C ILE A 56 7.86 6.57 7.01
N VAL A 57 7.43 5.99 5.90
CA VAL A 57 8.32 5.26 4.98
C VAL A 57 9.16 6.20 4.13
N ASN A 58 8.63 7.41 3.82
CA ASN A 58 9.31 8.46 3.06
C ASN A 58 9.51 9.72 3.91
N PRO A 59 10.39 9.70 4.92
CA PRO A 59 10.59 10.81 5.85
C PRO A 59 11.11 12.09 5.19
N GLU A 60 11.68 12.01 4.00
CA GLU A 60 12.16 13.13 3.20
C GLU A 60 11.04 13.92 2.51
N GLN A 61 9.79 13.41 2.49
CA GLN A 61 8.65 14.08 1.87
C GLN A 61 8.44 15.46 2.50
N VAL A 62 8.55 16.50 1.69
CA VAL A 62 8.30 17.88 2.13
C VAL A 62 6.81 18.08 2.36
N ILE A 63 6.47 18.69 3.50
CA ILE A 63 5.08 18.98 3.90
C ILE A 63 4.82 20.48 3.77
N ALA A 64 5.69 21.31 4.34
CA ALA A 64 5.56 22.75 4.34
C ALA A 64 6.93 23.43 4.48
N THR A 65 7.02 24.72 4.12
CA THR A 65 8.21 25.54 4.26
C THR A 65 7.87 26.76 5.10
N LEU A 66 8.58 26.97 6.20
CA LEU A 66 8.46 28.14 7.06
C LEU A 66 9.49 29.20 6.63
N SER A 67 9.05 30.39 6.29
CA SER A 67 9.87 31.50 5.79
C SER A 67 9.56 32.86 6.45
N GLY A 68 8.79 32.87 7.54
CA GLY A 68 8.34 34.07 8.24
C GLY A 68 9.24 34.57 9.36
N GLY A 69 10.50 34.10 9.44
CA GLY A 69 11.43 34.49 10.49
C GLY A 69 11.39 33.55 11.71
N LYS A 70 12.13 33.95 12.78
CA LYS A 70 12.28 33.09 13.97
C LYS A 70 11.00 32.83 14.76
N ASP A 71 9.97 33.64 14.54
CA ASP A 71 8.68 33.52 15.23
C ASP A 71 7.66 32.68 14.42
N SER A 72 8.09 32.13 13.28
CA SER A 72 7.24 31.24 12.50
C SER A 72 7.01 29.93 13.24
N LYS A 73 5.76 29.50 13.31
CA LYS A 73 5.36 28.25 13.96
C LYS A 73 4.34 27.52 13.13
N LEU A 74 4.51 26.21 13.03
CA LEU A 74 3.51 25.31 12.45
C LEU A 74 3.18 24.24 13.48
N TYR A 75 1.93 24.20 13.88
CA TYR A 75 1.36 23.09 14.65
C TYR A 75 0.24 22.42 13.86
N MET A 76 0.33 21.12 13.77
CA MET A 76 -0.64 20.33 13.02
C MET A 76 -0.87 18.99 13.74
N GLU A 77 -2.12 18.60 13.85
CA GLU A 77 -2.53 17.29 14.31
C GLU A 77 -3.04 16.47 13.13
N LEU A 78 -2.55 15.24 13.00
CA LEU A 78 -2.86 14.31 11.94
C LEU A 78 -3.60 13.12 12.51
N THR A 79 -4.82 12.90 12.07
CA THR A 79 -5.60 11.72 12.43
C THR A 79 -5.33 10.60 11.42
N ILE A 80 -4.82 9.47 11.90
CA ILE A 80 -4.42 8.33 11.10
C ILE A 80 -5.37 7.16 11.38
N THR A 81 -5.97 6.64 10.31
CA THR A 81 -6.90 5.52 10.37
C THR A 81 -6.46 4.38 9.46
N LYS A 82 -6.92 3.17 9.72
CA LYS A 82 -6.81 2.03 8.82
C LYS A 82 -8.04 1.91 7.95
N GLY A 83 -7.87 1.39 6.75
CA GLY A 83 -8.97 1.17 5.83
C GLY A 83 -8.54 0.40 4.59
N ARG A 84 -9.42 0.38 3.59
CA ARG A 84 -9.17 -0.28 2.29
C ARG A 84 -9.53 0.64 1.14
N GLY A 85 -8.70 0.61 0.10
CA GLY A 85 -8.96 1.34 -1.13
C GLY A 85 -8.90 2.86 -0.95
N TYR A 86 -9.97 3.54 -1.30
CA TYR A 86 -10.09 5.00 -1.27
C TYR A 86 -11.38 5.43 -0.58
N VAL A 87 -11.26 6.41 0.30
CA VAL A 87 -12.41 7.05 0.95
C VAL A 87 -12.31 8.56 0.73
N SER A 88 -13.35 9.14 0.13
CA SER A 88 -13.39 10.59 -0.16
C SER A 88 -13.53 11.41 1.13
N SER A 89 -13.08 12.66 1.08
CA SER A 89 -13.21 13.64 2.17
C SER A 89 -14.66 13.82 2.65
N ASP A 90 -15.63 13.75 1.75
CA ASP A 90 -17.06 13.84 2.10
C ASP A 90 -17.52 12.70 3.00
N LYS A 91 -16.96 11.50 2.83
CA LYS A 91 -17.24 10.36 3.70
C LYS A 91 -16.50 10.40 5.02
N ASN A 92 -15.34 11.06 5.03
CA ASN A 92 -14.57 11.30 6.26
C ASN A 92 -15.14 12.44 7.10
N LYS A 93 -16.03 13.25 6.52
CA LYS A 93 -16.70 14.33 7.23
C LYS A 93 -17.81 13.79 8.12
N THR A 94 -17.72 14.04 9.43
CA THR A 94 -18.76 13.70 10.41
C THR A 94 -19.46 14.98 10.88
N GLU A 95 -20.73 14.87 11.30
CA GLU A 95 -21.51 16.00 11.78
C GLU A 95 -20.93 16.61 13.08
N ASP A 96 -20.26 15.80 13.89
CA ASP A 96 -19.66 16.19 15.17
C ASP A 96 -18.19 16.63 15.05
N MET A 97 -17.68 16.86 13.82
CA MET A 97 -16.28 17.22 13.61
C MET A 97 -15.95 18.59 14.24
N PRO A 98 -14.90 18.70 15.07
CA PRO A 98 -14.52 19.95 15.72
C PRO A 98 -14.16 21.04 14.70
N ILE A 99 -14.37 22.30 15.08
CA ILE A 99 -13.95 23.44 14.27
C ILE A 99 -12.43 23.43 14.13
N GLY A 100 -11.95 23.56 12.89
CA GLY A 100 -10.51 23.54 12.57
C GLY A 100 -10.03 22.18 12.06
N VAL A 101 -10.82 21.13 12.15
CA VAL A 101 -10.50 19.85 11.51
C VAL A 101 -10.91 19.88 10.05
N LEU A 102 -9.97 19.54 9.17
CA LEU A 102 -10.18 19.47 7.74
C LEU A 102 -10.24 18.00 7.32
N PRO A 103 -11.40 17.49 6.86
CA PRO A 103 -11.48 16.16 6.30
C PRO A 103 -10.74 16.12 4.97
N ILE A 104 -9.85 15.16 4.82
CA ILE A 104 -9.12 14.90 3.58
C ILE A 104 -9.45 13.52 3.05
N ASP A 105 -9.18 13.28 1.78
CA ASP A 105 -9.32 11.95 1.20
C ASP A 105 -8.32 10.98 1.84
N SER A 106 -8.77 9.78 2.12
CA SER A 106 -7.92 8.72 2.65
C SER A 106 -7.58 7.73 1.54
N ILE A 107 -6.29 7.60 1.25
CA ILE A 107 -5.75 6.67 0.24
C ILE A 107 -5.09 5.51 1.00
N TYR A 108 -5.88 4.46 1.24
CA TYR A 108 -5.42 3.30 2.00
C TYR A 108 -4.66 2.27 1.14
N THR A 109 -4.79 2.35 -0.19
CA THR A 109 -4.11 1.40 -1.07
C THR A 109 -2.59 1.59 -1.01
N PRO A 110 -1.82 0.51 -0.80
CA PRO A 110 -0.35 0.56 -0.88
C PRO A 110 0.17 0.60 -2.31
N ILE A 111 -0.71 0.41 -3.29
CA ILE A 111 -0.36 0.33 -4.71
C ILE A 111 -0.36 1.73 -5.33
N ASP A 112 0.73 2.07 -5.97
CA ASP A 112 0.86 3.31 -6.75
C ASP A 112 0.39 3.10 -8.20
N ARG A 113 0.91 2.06 -8.85
CA ARG A 113 0.59 1.76 -10.24
C ARG A 113 0.71 0.27 -10.54
N VAL A 114 -0.10 -0.21 -11.48
CA VAL A 114 -0.02 -1.56 -12.04
C VAL A 114 -0.07 -1.48 -13.56
N ASN A 115 0.79 -2.25 -14.22
CA ASN A 115 0.75 -2.47 -15.65
C ASN A 115 0.59 -3.96 -15.93
N LEU A 116 -0.24 -4.30 -16.89
CA LEU A 116 -0.55 -5.67 -17.29
C LEU A 116 -0.34 -5.82 -18.80
N THR A 117 0.42 -6.83 -19.18
CA THR A 117 0.66 -7.18 -20.59
C THR A 117 0.47 -8.67 -20.79
N VAL A 118 -0.34 -9.04 -21.79
CA VAL A 118 -0.55 -10.43 -22.22
C VAL A 118 0.04 -10.58 -23.62
N GLN A 119 0.86 -11.61 -23.81
CA GLN A 119 1.53 -11.89 -25.07
C GLN A 119 1.46 -13.38 -25.35
N ASN A 120 1.29 -13.74 -26.62
CA ASN A 120 1.40 -15.14 -27.03
C ASN A 120 2.85 -15.60 -26.81
N THR A 121 3.00 -16.80 -26.31
CA THR A 121 4.31 -17.40 -26.07
C THR A 121 4.33 -18.87 -26.47
N ARG A 122 5.55 -19.40 -26.62
CA ARG A 122 5.78 -20.80 -26.96
C ARG A 122 6.36 -21.51 -25.76
N VAL A 123 5.80 -22.66 -25.43
CA VAL A 123 6.34 -23.61 -24.45
C VAL A 123 6.64 -24.91 -25.18
N GLY A 124 7.91 -25.24 -25.33
CA GLY A 124 8.34 -26.40 -26.15
C GLY A 124 7.94 -26.27 -27.62
N GLN A 125 7.09 -27.16 -28.12
CA GLN A 125 6.52 -27.13 -29.45
C GLN A 125 5.13 -26.52 -29.55
N ILE A 126 4.52 -26.21 -28.42
CA ILE A 126 3.17 -25.66 -28.34
C ILE A 126 3.26 -24.13 -28.35
N THR A 127 2.55 -23.48 -29.28
CA THR A 127 2.60 -22.02 -29.49
C THR A 127 1.33 -21.31 -29.01
N ASP A 128 0.46 -22.02 -28.31
CA ASP A 128 -0.89 -21.58 -27.95
C ASP A 128 -1.00 -21.18 -26.45
N TYR A 129 0.12 -20.72 -25.87
CA TYR A 129 0.16 -20.23 -24.51
C TYR A 129 0.18 -18.71 -24.45
N ASP A 130 -0.44 -18.16 -23.43
CA ASP A 130 -0.37 -16.75 -23.09
C ASP A 130 0.64 -16.53 -21.96
N LYS A 131 1.51 -15.53 -22.15
CA LYS A 131 2.42 -15.03 -21.12
C LYS A 131 1.82 -13.78 -20.50
N LEU A 132 1.51 -13.84 -19.21
CA LEU A 132 1.13 -12.70 -18.41
C LEU A 132 2.37 -12.04 -17.82
N THR A 133 2.55 -10.74 -18.06
CA THR A 133 3.51 -9.89 -17.37
C THR A 133 2.74 -8.88 -16.53
N LEU A 134 3.05 -8.82 -15.25
CA LEU A 134 2.44 -7.91 -14.29
C LEU A 134 3.55 -7.07 -13.64
N ASP A 135 3.54 -5.77 -13.90
CA ASP A 135 4.46 -4.82 -13.26
C ASP A 135 3.68 -4.08 -12.15
N VAL A 136 4.20 -4.10 -10.94
CA VAL A 136 3.54 -3.52 -9.76
C VAL A 136 4.48 -2.56 -9.06
N TRP A 137 4.02 -1.32 -8.87
CA TRP A 137 4.69 -0.28 -8.09
C TRP A 137 3.91 -0.02 -6.82
N THR A 138 4.60 -0.03 -5.70
CA THR A 138 4.03 0.25 -4.39
C THR A 138 4.58 1.55 -3.82
N LYS A 139 3.89 2.11 -2.83
CA LYS A 139 4.34 3.30 -2.09
C LYS A 139 5.44 3.00 -1.05
N GLY A 140 5.88 1.73 -0.94
CA GLY A 140 6.90 1.28 0.01
C GLY A 140 6.33 0.78 1.35
N THR A 141 5.05 0.93 1.62
CA THR A 141 4.42 0.42 2.85
C THR A 141 4.21 -1.10 2.82
N MET A 142 4.22 -1.70 1.63
CA MET A 142 4.09 -3.14 1.38
C MET A 142 4.99 -3.54 0.21
N ALA A 143 5.61 -4.71 0.27
CA ALA A 143 6.39 -5.25 -0.85
C ALA A 143 5.48 -5.64 -2.03
N PRO A 144 5.91 -5.46 -3.30
CA PRO A 144 5.07 -5.75 -4.46
C PRO A 144 4.62 -7.20 -4.57
N ASP A 145 5.48 -8.16 -4.23
CA ASP A 145 5.19 -9.59 -4.20
C ASP A 145 4.15 -9.95 -3.13
N GLU A 146 4.26 -9.36 -1.96
CA GLU A 146 3.26 -9.48 -0.89
C GLU A 146 1.90 -8.93 -1.33
N ALA A 147 1.87 -7.77 -1.98
CA ALA A 147 0.64 -7.16 -2.48
C ALA A 147 -0.06 -8.05 -3.51
N VAL A 148 0.69 -8.63 -4.45
CA VAL A 148 0.15 -9.56 -5.46
C VAL A 148 -0.37 -10.83 -4.79
N SER A 149 0.38 -11.40 -3.84
CA SER A 149 -0.02 -12.60 -3.11
C SER A 149 -1.31 -12.41 -2.32
N LEU A 150 -1.46 -11.26 -1.62
CA LEU A 150 -2.68 -10.93 -0.90
C LEU A 150 -3.87 -10.70 -1.83
N ALA A 151 -3.66 -10.05 -2.97
CA ALA A 151 -4.70 -9.85 -3.98
C ALA A 151 -5.19 -11.19 -4.55
N ALA A 152 -4.26 -12.09 -4.87
CA ALA A 152 -4.57 -13.44 -5.34
C ALA A 152 -5.35 -14.25 -4.29
N LYS A 153 -4.98 -14.12 -3.00
CA LYS A 153 -5.70 -14.75 -1.89
C LYS A 153 -7.14 -14.26 -1.80
N VAL A 154 -7.36 -12.94 -1.84
CA VAL A 154 -8.71 -12.35 -1.83
C VAL A 154 -9.55 -12.87 -2.99
N LEU A 155 -8.97 -12.90 -4.21
CA LEU A 155 -9.64 -13.43 -5.40
C LEU A 155 -10.00 -14.92 -5.24
N SER A 156 -9.06 -15.72 -4.73
CA SER A 156 -9.26 -17.13 -4.45
C SER A 156 -10.38 -17.38 -3.45
N GLU A 157 -10.45 -16.58 -2.38
CA GLU A 157 -11.52 -16.70 -1.38
C GLU A 157 -12.92 -16.40 -1.97
N HIS A 158 -13.01 -15.41 -2.85
CA HIS A 158 -14.26 -15.13 -3.56
C HIS A 158 -14.63 -16.24 -4.55
N LEU A 159 -13.64 -16.83 -5.24
CA LEU A 159 -13.89 -17.93 -6.19
C LEU A 159 -14.31 -19.22 -5.48
N LYS A 160 -13.89 -19.44 -4.23
CA LYS A 160 -14.35 -20.59 -3.42
C LYS A 160 -15.88 -20.67 -3.34
N LEU A 161 -16.59 -19.54 -3.26
CA LEU A 161 -18.05 -19.52 -3.24
C LEU A 161 -18.67 -20.19 -4.47
N PHE A 162 -18.02 -20.12 -5.62
CA PHE A 162 -18.46 -20.79 -6.84
C PHE A 162 -18.05 -22.26 -6.86
N ILE A 163 -16.89 -22.62 -6.35
CA ILE A 163 -16.43 -24.00 -6.23
C ILE A 163 -17.36 -24.79 -5.29
N ASP A 164 -17.79 -24.17 -4.20
CA ASP A 164 -18.64 -24.77 -3.18
C ASP A 164 -20.10 -24.97 -3.63
N LEU A 165 -20.48 -24.45 -4.80
CA LEU A 165 -21.81 -24.68 -5.37
C LEU A 165 -22.04 -26.13 -5.84
N SER A 166 -20.98 -26.93 -6.06
CA SER A 166 -21.08 -28.29 -6.56
C SER A 166 -20.12 -29.22 -5.80
N GLU A 167 -20.66 -30.24 -5.15
CA GLU A 167 -19.88 -31.30 -4.51
C GLU A 167 -18.99 -32.07 -5.50
N VAL A 168 -19.44 -32.22 -6.74
CA VAL A 168 -18.66 -32.84 -7.81
C VAL A 168 -17.46 -32.01 -8.21
N ALA A 169 -17.60 -30.67 -8.25
CA ALA A 169 -16.51 -29.76 -8.58
C ALA A 169 -15.46 -29.69 -7.47
N GLN A 170 -15.88 -29.84 -6.21
CA GLN A 170 -14.95 -29.87 -5.06
C GLN A 170 -14.03 -31.09 -5.09
N GLN A 171 -14.49 -32.22 -5.64
CA GLN A 171 -13.76 -33.49 -5.73
C GLN A 171 -13.01 -33.65 -7.06
N ALA A 172 -13.28 -32.81 -8.05
CA ALA A 172 -12.61 -32.86 -9.33
C ALA A 172 -11.15 -32.36 -9.20
N GLU A 173 -10.19 -33.21 -9.59
CA GLU A 173 -8.83 -32.77 -9.77
C GLU A 173 -8.72 -31.85 -10.97
N VAL A 174 -8.33 -30.60 -10.75
CA VAL A 174 -7.98 -29.70 -11.82
C VAL A 174 -6.55 -30.03 -12.26
N MET A 175 -6.39 -30.55 -13.48
CA MET A 175 -5.09 -30.82 -14.06
C MET A 175 -4.33 -29.50 -14.29
N ILE A 176 -3.62 -29.05 -13.26
CA ILE A 176 -2.53 -28.10 -13.42
C ILE A 176 -1.31 -28.99 -13.62
N GLU A 177 -0.72 -28.99 -14.82
CA GLU A 177 0.59 -29.59 -15.01
C GLU A 177 1.56 -28.95 -14.04
N LYS A 178 1.92 -29.69 -13.01
CA LYS A 178 3.00 -29.29 -12.11
C LYS A 178 4.31 -29.59 -12.82
N GLU A 179 5.05 -28.55 -13.16
CA GLU A 179 6.46 -28.66 -13.61
C GLU A 179 7.41 -29.21 -12.51
N ASP A 180 6.87 -29.73 -11.38
CA ASP A 180 7.64 -29.83 -10.15
C ASP A 180 8.29 -31.17 -9.88
N ASP A 181 7.88 -32.22 -10.56
CA ASP A 181 8.36 -33.57 -10.21
C ASP A 181 9.80 -33.89 -10.70
N GLU A 182 10.30 -33.19 -11.73
CA GLU A 182 11.64 -33.50 -12.23
C GLU A 182 12.77 -32.87 -11.41
N LYS A 183 12.54 -31.66 -10.88
CA LYS A 183 13.56 -31.00 -10.05
C LYS A 183 13.67 -31.60 -8.64
N GLU A 184 12.56 -31.99 -8.06
CA GLU A 184 12.58 -32.70 -6.76
C GLU A 184 13.15 -34.10 -6.90
N LYS A 185 12.83 -34.82 -7.97
CA LYS A 185 13.43 -36.15 -8.24
C LYS A 185 14.94 -36.08 -8.43
N VAL A 186 15.46 -35.06 -9.13
CA VAL A 186 16.90 -34.87 -9.31
C VAL A 186 17.59 -34.50 -8.00
N LEU A 187 16.92 -33.78 -7.10
CA LEU A 187 17.46 -33.44 -5.76
C LEU A 187 17.44 -34.60 -4.79
N GLU A 188 16.59 -35.60 -4.98
CA GLU A 188 16.49 -36.82 -4.16
C GLU A 188 17.34 -37.98 -4.72
N MET A 189 17.84 -37.89 -5.98
CA MET A 189 18.69 -38.90 -6.57
C MET A 189 20.06 -38.93 -5.89
N SER A 190 20.52 -40.12 -5.57
CA SER A 190 21.87 -40.31 -5.05
C SER A 190 22.91 -40.09 -6.13
N ILE A 191 24.17 -39.80 -5.73
CA ILE A 191 25.29 -39.54 -6.66
C ILE A 191 25.53 -40.72 -7.63
N ASP A 192 25.17 -41.93 -7.20
CA ASP A 192 25.35 -43.17 -8.00
C ASP A 192 24.26 -43.35 -9.08
N GLU A 193 23.20 -42.55 -9.07
CA GLU A 193 22.09 -42.56 -10.05
C GLU A 193 22.21 -41.44 -11.13
N LEU A 194 23.26 -40.62 -11.04
CA LEU A 194 23.53 -39.49 -11.96
C LEU A 194 24.56 -39.80 -13.07
N GLU A 195 25.05 -41.06 -13.20
CA GLU A 195 25.92 -41.50 -14.31
C GLU A 195 25.14 -42.04 -15.49
#